data_5476d7edb2f3f02e49f869e6d4c21944
#
_entry.id   5476d7edb2f3f02e49f869e6d4c21944
#
_cell.length_a   1.000
_cell.length_b   1.000
_cell.length_c   1.000
_cell.angle_alpha   90.00
_cell.angle_beta   90.00
_cell.angle_gamma   90.00
#
_symmetry.space_group_name_H-M   'P 1'
#
loop_
_entity.id
_entity.type
_entity.pdbx_description
1 polymer ?
#
loop_
_entity_poly.entity_id
_entity_poly.type
_entity_poly.pdbx_seq_one_letter_code
_entity_poly.pdbx_strand_id
1 'polypeptide(L)'
;MKVICLAIGKPKLSFAAQGVREYEARLQHYSSLSIEYLKARDESAALLSRSEGAYRIALDERGTQMSTLEIAQEFTRLEGRGEIKSVAFLIGGADGHSSSFREQCDATWSLSRMTMQHELALVVLLEQLYRVYTLKRGAPYHRE
;
A
#
# COMPACT_ATOMS: atom_id res chain seq x y z
N MET A 1 -9.51 9.46 6.58
CA MET A 1 -8.63 8.30 6.84
C MET A 1 -7.26 8.55 6.23
N LYS A 2 -6.23 8.47 7.03
CA LYS A 2 -4.86 8.60 6.54
C LYS A 2 -4.41 7.31 5.85
N VAL A 3 -3.60 7.45 4.81
CA VAL A 3 -2.98 6.31 4.13
C VAL A 3 -1.46 6.42 4.29
N ILE A 4 -0.87 5.36 4.82
CA ILE A 4 0.57 5.31 5.08
C ILE A 4 1.13 4.12 4.29
N CYS A 5 2.16 4.37 3.50
CA CYS A 5 2.90 3.29 2.84
C CYS A 5 4.26 3.17 3.53
N LEU A 6 4.53 2.01 4.10
CA LEU A 6 5.80 1.71 4.77
C LEU A 6 6.55 0.70 3.92
N ALA A 7 7.74 1.06 3.47
CA ALA A 7 8.56 0.20 2.63
C ALA A 7 9.96 0.06 3.22
N ILE A 8 10.61 -1.04 2.91
CA ILE A 8 11.99 -1.30 3.33
C ILE A 8 12.94 -0.77 2.27
N GLY A 9 13.69 0.28 2.63
CA GLY A 9 14.67 0.91 1.76
C GLY A 9 14.06 1.81 0.70
N LYS A 10 14.77 2.86 0.35
CA LYS A 10 14.35 3.78 -0.72
C LYS A 10 14.49 3.11 -2.09
N PRO A 11 13.64 3.47 -3.07
CA PRO A 11 13.79 2.96 -4.43
C PRO A 11 15.17 3.31 -4.99
N LYS A 12 15.86 2.29 -5.50
CA LYS A 12 17.17 2.44 -6.16
C LYS A 12 17.05 2.41 -7.67
N LEU A 13 15.99 1.78 -8.21
CA LEU A 13 15.73 1.74 -9.64
C LEU A 13 15.17 3.11 -10.06
N SER A 14 15.77 3.70 -11.09
CA SER A 14 15.42 5.06 -11.51
C SER A 14 13.95 5.17 -11.93
N PHE A 15 13.44 4.17 -12.67
CA PHE A 15 12.03 4.19 -13.10
C PHE A 15 11.09 4.12 -11.90
N ALA A 16 11.44 3.34 -10.88
CA ALA A 16 10.61 3.20 -9.68
C ALA A 16 10.62 4.50 -8.88
N ALA A 17 11.78 5.10 -8.68
CA ALA A 17 11.88 6.38 -7.98
C ALA A 17 11.05 7.47 -8.68
N GLN A 18 11.09 7.52 -10.01
CA GLN A 18 10.29 8.47 -10.78
C GLN A 18 8.80 8.16 -10.68
N GLY A 19 8.42 6.89 -10.76
CA GLY A 19 7.03 6.45 -10.65
C GLY A 19 6.42 6.80 -9.30
N VAL A 20 7.18 6.59 -8.22
CA VAL A 20 6.74 6.95 -6.88
C VAL A 20 6.49 8.45 -6.78
N ARG A 21 7.42 9.28 -7.26
CA ARG A 21 7.27 10.74 -7.24
C ARG A 21 6.04 11.18 -8.03
N GLU A 22 5.82 10.57 -9.19
CA GLU A 22 4.68 10.92 -10.06
C GLU A 22 3.35 10.68 -9.34
N TYR A 23 3.15 9.48 -8.80
CA TYR A 23 1.88 9.14 -8.17
C TYR A 23 1.72 9.74 -6.78
N GLU A 24 2.79 9.90 -6.05
CA GLU A 24 2.74 10.63 -4.77
C GLU A 24 2.24 12.05 -4.99
N ALA A 25 2.76 12.76 -6.00
CA ALA A 25 2.32 14.10 -6.33
C ALA A 25 0.83 14.14 -6.69
N ARG A 26 0.37 13.19 -7.50
CA ARG A 26 -1.04 13.11 -7.88
C ARG A 26 -1.93 12.82 -6.68
N LEU A 27 -1.51 11.93 -5.80
CA LEU A 27 -2.29 11.52 -4.62
C LEU A 27 -2.43 12.63 -3.59
N GLN A 28 -1.51 13.59 -3.54
CA GLN A 28 -1.60 14.72 -2.60
C GLN A 28 -2.90 15.54 -2.79
N HIS A 29 -3.47 15.53 -3.98
CA HIS A 29 -4.71 16.25 -4.26
C HIS A 29 -5.96 15.50 -3.76
N TYR A 30 -5.83 14.22 -3.43
CA TYR A 30 -6.98 13.35 -3.13
C TYR A 30 -6.97 12.79 -1.72
N SER A 31 -5.81 12.67 -1.10
CA SER A 31 -5.70 11.94 0.16
C SER A 31 -4.61 12.49 1.05
N SER A 32 -4.67 12.08 2.32
CA SER A 32 -3.60 12.30 3.28
C SER A 32 -2.66 11.10 3.20
N LEU A 33 -1.79 11.10 2.20
CA LEU A 33 -0.81 10.03 1.96
C LEU A 33 0.55 10.39 2.54
N SER A 34 1.19 9.44 3.20
CA SER A 34 2.60 9.52 3.52
C SER A 34 3.31 8.23 3.11
N ILE A 35 4.56 8.36 2.67
CA ILE A 35 5.40 7.23 2.31
C ILE A 35 6.65 7.33 3.18
N GLU A 36 6.95 6.27 3.92
CA GLU A 36 8.15 6.20 4.74
C GLU A 36 8.99 5.00 4.33
N TYR A 37 10.30 5.20 4.30
CA TYR A 37 11.27 4.17 3.98
C TYR A 37 12.05 3.84 5.24
N LEU A 38 12.03 2.55 5.61
CA LEU A 38 12.65 2.07 6.83
C LEU A 38 13.93 1.32 6.53
N LYS A 39 14.89 1.44 7.42
CA LYS A 39 16.11 0.62 7.43
C LYS A 39 16.23 -0.05 8.79
N ALA A 40 16.26 -1.35 8.81
CA ALA A 40 16.40 -2.10 10.05
C ALA A 40 16.90 -3.51 9.75
N ARG A 41 17.57 -4.12 10.74
CA ARG A 41 17.96 -5.52 10.65
C ARG A 41 16.73 -6.42 10.66
N ASP A 42 15.82 -6.15 11.59
CA ASP A 42 14.54 -6.84 11.68
C ASP A 42 13.48 -6.00 10.96
N GLU A 43 13.29 -6.27 9.68
CA GLU A 43 12.36 -5.53 8.83
C GLU A 43 10.92 -5.69 9.32
N SER A 44 10.55 -6.91 9.70
CA SER A 44 9.19 -7.18 10.21
C SER A 44 8.90 -6.39 11.49
N ALA A 45 9.84 -6.38 12.43
CA ALA A 45 9.68 -5.64 13.68
C ALA A 45 9.57 -4.13 13.41
N ALA A 46 10.35 -3.60 12.47
CA ALA A 46 10.31 -2.19 12.12
C ALA A 46 8.97 -1.81 11.51
N LEU A 47 8.45 -2.63 10.58
CA LEU A 47 7.16 -2.39 9.96
C LEU A 47 6.02 -2.44 10.97
N LEU A 48 6.03 -3.41 11.87
CA LEU A 48 5.01 -3.54 12.91
C LEU A 48 5.05 -2.36 13.89
N SER A 49 6.24 -1.99 14.34
CA SER A 49 6.40 -0.86 15.26
C SER A 49 5.88 0.43 14.63
N ARG A 50 6.24 0.67 13.38
CA ARG A 50 5.89 1.93 12.69
C ARG A 50 4.41 2.01 12.32
N SER A 51 3.73 0.88 12.21
CA SER A 51 2.31 0.80 11.84
C SER A 51 1.38 0.61 13.05
N GLU A 52 1.90 0.76 14.27
CA GLU A 52 1.10 0.57 15.47
C GLU A 52 -0.08 1.55 15.48
N GLY A 53 -1.27 1.02 15.77
CA GLY A 53 -2.50 1.81 15.78
C GLY A 53 -3.18 1.96 14.42
N ALA A 54 -2.53 1.59 13.32
CA ALA A 54 -3.12 1.61 11.99
C ALA A 54 -3.77 0.27 11.65
N TYR A 55 -4.73 0.30 10.73
CA TYR A 55 -5.21 -0.92 10.09
C TYR A 55 -4.10 -1.40 9.14
N ARG A 56 -3.53 -2.55 9.44
CA ARG A 56 -2.35 -3.07 8.74
C ARG A 56 -2.76 -3.95 7.56
N ILE A 57 -2.29 -3.58 6.38
CA ILE A 57 -2.46 -4.39 5.16
C ILE A 57 -1.07 -4.79 4.67
N ALA A 58 -0.74 -6.06 4.80
CA ALA A 58 0.49 -6.58 4.22
C ALA A 58 0.30 -6.77 2.72
N LEU A 59 1.25 -6.29 1.91
CA LEU A 59 1.26 -6.61 0.49
C LEU A 59 2.10 -7.85 0.27
N ASP A 60 1.47 -8.88 -0.26
CA ASP A 60 2.11 -10.17 -0.51
C ASP A 60 1.34 -10.91 -1.59
N GLU A 61 2.05 -11.57 -2.51
CA GLU A 61 1.43 -12.30 -3.62
C GLU A 61 0.51 -13.43 -3.17
N ARG A 62 0.66 -13.87 -1.92
CA ARG A 62 -0.19 -14.91 -1.31
C ARG A 62 -1.47 -14.38 -0.69
N GLY A 63 -1.67 -13.07 -0.72
CA GLY A 63 -2.87 -12.44 -0.15
C GLY A 63 -4.08 -12.51 -1.07
N THR A 64 -5.13 -11.82 -0.64
CA THR A 64 -6.38 -11.73 -1.40
C THR A 64 -6.19 -10.86 -2.64
N GLN A 65 -6.55 -11.39 -3.79
CA GLN A 65 -6.59 -10.61 -5.03
C GLN A 65 -7.93 -9.89 -5.15
N MET A 66 -7.87 -8.64 -5.56
CA MET A 66 -9.07 -7.83 -5.77
C MET A 66 -8.92 -7.02 -7.05
N SER A 67 -10.04 -6.78 -7.73
CA SER A 67 -10.08 -5.82 -8.82
C SER A 67 -9.96 -4.40 -8.26
N THR A 68 -9.68 -3.44 -9.12
CA THR A 68 -9.64 -2.02 -8.72
C THR A 68 -10.96 -1.59 -8.08
N LEU A 69 -12.09 -2.01 -8.65
CA LEU A 69 -13.41 -1.68 -8.11
C LEU A 69 -13.63 -2.30 -6.73
N GLU A 70 -13.19 -3.53 -6.53
CA GLU A 70 -13.27 -4.19 -5.23
C GLU A 70 -12.41 -3.48 -4.19
N ILE A 71 -11.23 -3.02 -4.57
CA ILE A 71 -10.37 -2.22 -3.68
C ILE A 71 -11.08 -0.92 -3.28
N ALA A 72 -11.72 -0.25 -4.24
CA ALA A 72 -12.46 0.97 -3.97
C ALA A 72 -13.61 0.72 -2.97
N GLN A 73 -14.32 -0.39 -3.13
CA GLN A 73 -15.37 -0.79 -2.19
C GLN A 73 -14.82 -1.07 -0.80
N GLU A 74 -13.68 -1.75 -0.74
CA GLU A 74 -13.02 -2.06 0.54
C GLU A 74 -12.56 -0.78 1.25
N PHE A 75 -12.04 0.20 0.51
CA PHE A 75 -11.70 1.51 1.08
C PHE A 75 -12.92 2.20 1.66
N THR A 76 -14.04 2.18 0.96
CA THR A 76 -15.29 2.77 1.45
C THR A 76 -15.73 2.07 2.74
N ARG A 77 -15.62 0.72 2.79
CA ARG A 77 -15.96 -0.05 3.97
C ARG A 77 -15.08 0.34 5.17
N LEU A 78 -13.76 0.46 4.94
CA LEU A 78 -12.83 0.83 6.01
C LEU A 78 -13.08 2.27 6.50
N GLU A 79 -13.36 3.19 5.60
CA GLU A 79 -13.66 4.58 5.95
C GLU A 79 -14.95 4.68 6.77
N GLY A 80 -15.89 3.78 6.54
CA GLY A 80 -17.14 3.72 7.31
C GLY A 80 -16.97 3.22 8.74
N ARG A 81 -15.82 2.62 9.06
CA ARG A 81 -15.49 2.17 10.41
C ARG A 81 -14.81 3.31 11.16
N GLY A 82 -15.53 3.92 12.08
CA GLY A 82 -15.06 5.13 12.78
C GLY A 82 -13.82 4.93 13.63
N GLU A 83 -13.52 3.70 14.07
CA GLU A 83 -12.33 3.38 14.84
C GLU A 83 -11.05 3.33 14.02
N ILE A 84 -11.15 3.20 12.69
CA ILE A 84 -9.97 3.16 11.80
C ILE A 84 -9.62 4.58 11.38
N LYS A 85 -8.54 5.11 11.93
CA LYS A 85 -8.06 6.47 11.61
C LYS A 85 -7.02 6.48 10.51
N SER A 86 -6.32 5.37 10.32
CA SER A 86 -5.29 5.22 9.31
C SER A 86 -5.20 3.80 8.80
N VAL A 87 -4.77 3.65 7.56
CA VAL A 87 -4.46 2.38 6.92
C VAL A 87 -2.98 2.41 6.57
N ALA A 88 -2.26 1.37 6.96
CA ALA A 88 -0.85 1.22 6.63
C ALA A 88 -0.66 0.05 5.67
N PHE A 89 -0.08 0.33 4.50
CA PHE A 89 0.36 -0.70 3.57
C PHE A 89 1.81 -1.04 3.89
N LEU A 90 2.07 -2.32 4.16
CA LEU A 90 3.38 -2.80 4.59
C LEU A 90 4.03 -3.56 3.46
N ILE A 91 5.11 -2.99 2.92
CA ILE A 91 5.82 -3.53 1.76
C ILE A 91 7.18 -4.05 2.23
N GLY A 92 7.37 -5.35 2.14
CA GLY A 92 8.64 -5.98 2.53
C GLY A 92 9.76 -5.69 1.54
N GLY A 93 10.97 -6.05 1.94
CA GLY A 93 12.13 -6.03 1.06
C GLY A 93 12.14 -7.22 0.10
N ALA A 94 13.32 -7.55 -0.41
CA ALA A 94 13.48 -8.59 -1.43
C ALA A 94 12.97 -9.97 -1.00
N ASP A 95 13.00 -10.27 0.29
CA ASP A 95 12.58 -11.58 0.82
C ASP A 95 11.09 -11.67 1.13
N GLY A 96 10.34 -10.57 0.98
CA GLY A 96 8.91 -10.53 1.25
C GLY A 96 8.58 -10.64 2.74
N HIS A 97 7.36 -11.09 3.04
CA HIS A 97 6.85 -11.22 4.40
C HIS A 97 6.76 -12.68 4.84
N SER A 98 7.11 -12.93 6.09
CA SER A 98 6.89 -14.26 6.70
C SER A 98 5.41 -14.48 7.00
N SER A 99 5.01 -15.75 7.19
CA SER A 99 3.63 -16.05 7.59
C SER A 99 3.29 -15.48 8.97
N SER A 100 4.24 -15.51 9.90
CA SER A 100 4.01 -14.94 11.23
C SER A 100 3.82 -13.43 11.19
N PHE A 101 4.53 -12.73 10.31
CA PHE A 101 4.31 -11.29 10.09
C PHE A 101 2.90 -11.04 9.55
N ARG A 102 2.50 -11.79 8.52
CA ARG A 102 1.18 -11.62 7.89
C ARG A 102 0.05 -11.87 8.88
N GLU A 103 0.22 -12.82 9.79
CA GLU A 103 -0.76 -13.11 10.83
C GLU A 103 -0.96 -11.94 11.79
N GLN A 104 0.01 -11.07 11.95
CA GLN A 104 -0.08 -9.88 12.79
C GLN A 104 -0.69 -8.68 12.07
N CYS A 105 -1.02 -8.82 10.80
CA CYS A 105 -1.68 -7.79 10.02
C CYS A 105 -3.18 -8.04 9.99
N ASP A 106 -3.96 -6.98 9.75
CA ASP A 106 -5.42 -7.07 9.68
C ASP A 106 -5.86 -7.69 8.37
N ALA A 107 -5.07 -7.53 7.32
CA ALA A 107 -5.35 -8.10 6.00
C ALA A 107 -4.04 -8.33 5.26
N THR A 108 -4.09 -9.22 4.27
CA THR A 108 -3.01 -9.42 3.31
C THR A 108 -3.61 -9.31 1.91
N TRP A 109 -3.13 -8.34 1.14
CA TRP A 109 -3.59 -8.09 -0.22
C TRP A 109 -2.52 -8.47 -1.22
N SER A 110 -2.94 -9.08 -2.33
CA SER A 110 -2.08 -9.41 -3.45
C SER A 110 -2.36 -8.45 -4.60
N LEU A 111 -1.33 -7.75 -5.07
CA LEU A 111 -1.43 -6.94 -6.29
C LEU A 111 -1.49 -7.86 -7.52
N SER A 112 -0.88 -9.03 -7.43
CA SER A 112 -0.82 -10.02 -8.50
C SER A 112 -0.30 -11.32 -7.91
N ARG A 113 -0.70 -12.45 -8.49
CA ARG A 113 -0.09 -13.74 -8.16
C ARG A 113 1.30 -13.88 -8.77
N MET A 114 1.66 -12.96 -9.66
CA MET A 114 3.03 -12.87 -10.16
C MET A 114 3.90 -12.20 -9.12
N THR A 115 5.08 -12.73 -8.88
CA THR A 115 6.05 -12.12 -7.98
C THR A 115 6.58 -10.84 -8.61
N MET A 116 6.50 -9.74 -7.88
CA MET A 116 7.02 -8.45 -8.34
C MET A 116 8.23 -8.04 -7.55
N GLN A 117 9.15 -7.34 -8.21
CA GLN A 117 10.23 -6.64 -7.55
C GLN A 117 9.60 -5.60 -6.60
N HIS A 118 10.10 -5.50 -5.37
CA HIS A 118 9.43 -4.74 -4.30
C HIS A 118 9.26 -3.25 -4.60
N GLU A 119 10.21 -2.64 -5.33
CA GLU A 119 10.08 -1.22 -5.71
C GLU A 119 9.01 -1.03 -6.78
N LEU A 120 8.87 -1.98 -7.72
CA LEU A 120 7.80 -1.98 -8.70
C LEU A 120 6.46 -2.15 -7.99
N ALA A 121 6.39 -3.03 -7.00
CA ALA A 121 5.16 -3.24 -6.24
C ALA A 121 4.66 -1.93 -5.59
N LEU A 122 5.57 -1.11 -5.07
CA LEU A 122 5.20 0.20 -4.52
C LEU A 122 4.60 1.10 -5.59
N VAL A 123 5.20 1.16 -6.78
CA VAL A 123 4.66 1.98 -7.87
C VAL A 123 3.27 1.50 -8.28
N VAL A 124 3.08 0.19 -8.42
CA VAL A 124 1.79 -0.40 -8.77
C VAL A 124 0.74 -0.08 -7.71
N LEU A 125 1.09 -0.20 -6.42
CA LEU A 125 0.19 0.17 -5.34
C LEU A 125 -0.24 1.63 -5.44
N LEU A 126 0.71 2.54 -5.60
CA LEU A 126 0.40 3.98 -5.66
C LEU A 126 -0.48 4.31 -6.85
N GLU A 127 -0.25 3.69 -8.00
CA GLU A 127 -1.10 3.87 -9.18
C GLU A 127 -2.52 3.39 -8.90
N GLN A 128 -2.68 2.24 -8.24
CA GLN A 128 -4.00 1.71 -7.88
C GLN A 128 -4.69 2.59 -6.83
N LEU A 129 -3.98 3.08 -5.85
CA LEU A 129 -4.54 4.03 -4.87
C LEU A 129 -5.04 5.29 -5.58
N TYR A 130 -4.30 5.79 -6.55
CA TYR A 130 -4.73 6.94 -7.35
C TYR A 130 -6.04 6.61 -8.10
N ARG A 131 -6.15 5.44 -8.73
CA ARG A 131 -7.39 5.01 -9.38
C ARG A 131 -8.57 4.98 -8.39
N VAL A 132 -8.35 4.40 -7.23
CA VAL A 132 -9.38 4.30 -6.20
C VAL A 132 -9.91 5.68 -5.83
N TYR A 133 -9.02 6.64 -5.57
CA TYR A 133 -9.45 7.98 -5.20
C TYR A 133 -10.13 8.73 -6.34
N THR A 134 -9.67 8.53 -7.59
CA THR A 134 -10.35 9.14 -8.75
C THR A 134 -11.74 8.55 -8.95
N LEU A 135 -11.90 7.24 -8.76
CA LEU A 135 -13.20 6.59 -8.82
C LEU A 135 -14.15 7.14 -7.77
N LYS A 136 -13.69 7.30 -6.54
CA LYS A 136 -14.50 7.82 -5.44
C LYS A 136 -14.97 9.25 -5.68
N ARG A 137 -14.25 10.03 -6.48
CA ARG A 137 -14.62 11.42 -6.81
C ARG A 137 -15.30 11.53 -8.17
N GLY A 138 -15.49 10.44 -8.89
CA GLY A 138 -16.08 10.48 -10.23
C GLY A 138 -15.17 11.11 -11.27
N ALA A 139 -13.87 11.19 -11.03
CA ALA A 139 -12.91 11.74 -11.98
C ALA A 139 -12.64 10.74 -13.11
N PRO A 140 -12.38 11.20 -14.35
CA PRO A 140 -12.35 10.33 -15.55
C PRO A 140 -10.99 9.69 -15.79
N TYR A 141 -10.36 9.10 -14.79
CA TYR A 141 -9.07 8.44 -14.95
C TYR A 141 -9.20 6.94 -15.24
N HIS A 142 -10.04 6.25 -14.43
CA HIS A 142 -10.18 4.80 -14.54
C HIS A 142 -11.03 4.41 -15.76
N ARG A 143 -10.55 3.42 -16.51
CA ARG A 143 -11.29 2.77 -17.60
C ARG A 143 -11.15 1.27 -17.46
N GLU A 144 -12.24 0.58 -17.60
CA GLU A 144 -12.27 -0.89 -17.65
C GLU A 144 -12.08 -1.41 -19.06
#